data_153d65f63eb756b79a9051776b9ec1c4
#
_entry.id   153d65f63eb756b79a9051776b9ec1c4
#
_cell.length_a   1.000
_cell.length_b   1.000
_cell.length_c   1.000
_cell.angle_alpha   90.00
_cell.angle_beta   90.00
_cell.angle_gamma   90.00
#
_symmetry.space_group_name_H-M   'P 1'
#
loop_
_entity.id
_entity.type
_entity.pdbx_description
1 polymer ?
#
loop_
_entity_poly.entity_id
_entity_poly.type
_entity_poly.pdbx_seq_one_letter_code
_entity_poly.pdbx_strand_id
1 'polypeptide(L)'
;MKFIQQYKNLSKEIYILFFGRVVTSMGSLIWPLLTLILKNKLGYNATTIATITMAMSILQFPMLLLGGKLADTMNRKKIIVCCDMVTVISYIICGLLPLSGYSIALFYLAGVFATSEGPSYDALVADLSDSESREKAYSLQYLGMTLGLVLSPTIAGFLFENYLGLAFIITGIATFSSTLLIILFVKQLRVEKKKVSE
;
A
#
# COMPACT_ATOMS: atom_id res chain seq x y z
N MET A 1 6.48 2.82 -29.54
CA MET A 1 7.76 2.30 -28.99
C MET A 1 8.60 3.34 -28.23
N LYS A 2 8.42 4.65 -28.44
CA LYS A 2 9.17 5.71 -27.68
C LYS A 2 8.86 5.72 -26.17
N PHE A 3 7.62 5.33 -25.78
CA PHE A 3 7.18 5.34 -24.38
C PHE A 3 7.96 4.36 -23.46
N ILE A 4 8.30 3.17 -23.97
CA ILE A 4 9.07 2.17 -23.18
C ILE A 4 10.55 2.55 -23.14
N GLN A 5 11.06 3.26 -24.16
CA GLN A 5 12.47 3.66 -24.22
C GLN A 5 12.85 4.69 -23.13
N GLN A 6 11.91 5.51 -22.68
CA GLN A 6 12.16 6.50 -21.64
C GLN A 6 12.46 5.88 -20.25
N TYR A 7 11.99 4.66 -20.00
CA TYR A 7 12.25 3.94 -18.76
C TYR A 7 13.50 3.04 -18.81
N LYS A 8 14.19 2.96 -19.95
CA LYS A 8 15.49 2.28 -20.03
C LYS A 8 16.49 3.02 -19.16
N ASN A 9 17.40 2.28 -18.53
CA ASN A 9 18.49 2.78 -17.67
C ASN A 9 18.09 3.18 -16.24
N LEU A 10 16.92 2.75 -15.76
CA LEU A 10 16.62 2.80 -14.33
C LEU A 10 17.35 1.65 -13.59
N SER A 11 17.57 1.80 -12.28
CA SER A 11 18.17 0.75 -11.48
C SER A 11 17.28 -0.50 -11.44
N LYS A 12 17.87 -1.67 -11.25
CA LYS A 12 17.12 -2.94 -11.16
C LYS A 12 16.12 -2.91 -10.00
N GLU A 13 16.49 -2.25 -8.92
CA GLU A 13 15.66 -2.07 -7.73
C GLU A 13 14.39 -1.28 -8.05
N ILE A 14 14.45 -0.26 -8.91
CA ILE A 14 13.27 0.51 -9.34
C ILE A 14 12.29 -0.37 -10.12
N TYR A 15 12.76 -1.27 -10.97
CA TYR A 15 11.87 -2.22 -11.67
C TYR A 15 11.25 -3.23 -10.69
N ILE A 16 11.98 -3.68 -9.69
CA ILE A 16 11.46 -4.57 -8.65
C ILE A 16 10.34 -3.87 -7.87
N LEU A 17 10.57 -2.61 -7.47
CA LEU A 17 9.54 -1.78 -6.83
C LEU A 17 8.32 -1.58 -7.73
N PHE A 18 8.52 -1.38 -9.04
CA PHE A 18 7.43 -1.27 -10.01
C PHE A 18 6.57 -2.54 -10.04
N PHE A 19 7.18 -3.72 -10.17
CA PHE A 19 6.43 -4.98 -10.14
C PHE A 19 5.74 -5.20 -8.80
N GLY A 20 6.39 -4.90 -7.68
CA GLY A 20 5.77 -4.90 -6.37
C GLY A 20 4.56 -4.00 -6.31
N ARG A 21 4.66 -2.77 -6.81
CA ARG A 21 3.57 -1.79 -6.85
C ARG A 21 2.39 -2.26 -7.72
N VAL A 22 2.66 -2.87 -8.89
CA VAL A 22 1.61 -3.47 -9.73
C VAL A 22 0.87 -4.55 -8.96
N VAL A 23 1.59 -5.50 -8.35
CA VAL A 23 1.01 -6.62 -7.60
C VAL A 23 0.18 -6.13 -6.41
N THR A 24 0.71 -5.22 -5.61
CA THR A 24 0.00 -4.65 -4.46
C THR A 24 -1.26 -3.90 -4.89
N SER A 25 -1.18 -3.10 -5.95
CA SER A 25 -2.32 -2.34 -6.44
C SER A 25 -3.39 -3.23 -7.09
N MET A 26 -3.00 -4.28 -7.82
CA MET A 26 -3.95 -5.29 -8.31
C MET A 26 -4.63 -6.04 -7.17
N GLY A 27 -3.88 -6.35 -6.11
CA GLY A 27 -4.38 -7.02 -4.91
C GLY A 27 -5.16 -6.12 -3.98
N SER A 28 -5.22 -4.81 -4.18
CA SER A 28 -5.95 -3.85 -3.34
C SER A 28 -7.46 -3.93 -3.60
N LEU A 29 -8.07 -5.10 -3.32
CA LEU A 29 -9.44 -5.44 -3.69
C LEU A 29 -10.49 -4.82 -2.76
N ILE A 30 -10.14 -4.58 -1.51
CA ILE A 30 -11.12 -4.17 -0.48
C ILE A 30 -11.45 -2.68 -0.54
N TRP A 31 -10.48 -1.82 -0.85
CA TRP A 31 -10.69 -0.38 -0.91
C TRP A 31 -11.81 0.05 -1.87
N PRO A 32 -11.86 -0.44 -3.13
CA PRO A 32 -12.97 -0.12 -4.03
C PRO A 32 -14.31 -0.63 -3.54
N LEU A 33 -14.32 -1.72 -2.78
CA LEU A 33 -15.54 -2.36 -2.28
C LEU A 33 -15.98 -1.87 -0.91
N LEU A 34 -15.20 -1.06 -0.20
CA LEU A 34 -15.45 -0.70 1.19
C LEU A 34 -16.87 -0.19 1.43
N THR A 35 -17.34 0.76 0.63
CA THR A 35 -18.69 1.31 0.75
C THR A 35 -19.77 0.24 0.52
N LEU A 36 -19.56 -0.66 -0.45
CA LEU A 36 -20.49 -1.76 -0.74
C LEU A 36 -20.50 -2.79 0.40
N ILE A 37 -19.35 -3.08 0.99
CA ILE A 37 -19.23 -3.98 2.16
C ILE A 37 -20.02 -3.39 3.32
N LEU A 38 -19.80 -2.13 3.66
CA LEU A 38 -20.48 -1.47 4.78
C LEU A 38 -21.99 -1.41 4.56
N LYS A 39 -22.45 -1.15 3.32
CA LYS A 39 -23.86 -1.05 2.99
C LYS A 39 -24.53 -2.42 2.87
N ASN A 40 -24.01 -3.30 2.02
CA ASN A 40 -24.73 -4.51 1.60
C ASN A 40 -24.47 -5.70 2.52
N LYS A 41 -23.29 -5.78 3.14
CA LYS A 41 -22.92 -6.91 4.01
C LYS A 41 -23.17 -6.60 5.50
N LEU A 42 -23.04 -5.35 5.92
CA LEU A 42 -23.23 -4.93 7.32
C LEU A 42 -24.52 -4.12 7.55
N GLY A 43 -25.23 -3.75 6.48
CA GLY A 43 -26.52 -3.06 6.58
C GLY A 43 -26.44 -1.62 7.08
N TYR A 44 -25.28 -0.97 7.01
CA TYR A 44 -25.14 0.40 7.50
C TYR A 44 -25.80 1.41 6.55
N ASN A 45 -26.41 2.42 7.13
CA ASN A 45 -26.97 3.53 6.36
C ASN A 45 -25.88 4.50 5.85
N ALA A 46 -26.24 5.35 4.90
CA ALA A 46 -25.29 6.27 4.26
C ALA A 46 -24.58 7.21 5.27
N THR A 47 -25.31 7.69 6.29
CA THR A 47 -24.74 8.56 7.32
C THR A 47 -23.67 7.84 8.13
N THR A 48 -23.95 6.62 8.57
CA THR A 48 -23.00 5.79 9.32
C THR A 48 -21.75 5.49 8.47
N ILE A 49 -21.93 5.13 7.19
CA ILE A 49 -20.81 4.90 6.26
C ILE A 49 -19.94 6.16 6.11
N ALA A 50 -20.57 7.33 5.92
CA ALA A 50 -19.86 8.60 5.81
C ALA A 50 -19.07 8.91 7.09
N THR A 51 -19.68 8.73 8.28
CA THR A 51 -19.00 8.95 9.57
C THR A 51 -17.82 8.00 9.75
N ILE A 52 -18.00 6.73 9.39
CA ILE A 52 -16.93 5.71 9.46
C ILE A 52 -15.77 6.11 8.55
N THR A 53 -16.02 6.41 7.27
CA THR A 53 -14.97 6.77 6.31
C THR A 53 -14.27 8.08 6.66
N MET A 54 -15.02 9.06 7.21
CA MET A 54 -14.46 10.32 7.72
C MET A 54 -13.53 10.06 8.91
N ALA A 55 -13.95 9.24 9.88
CA ALA A 55 -13.11 8.87 11.02
C ALA A 55 -11.81 8.17 10.59
N MET A 56 -11.88 7.29 9.55
CA MET A 56 -10.67 6.70 8.96
C MET A 56 -9.71 7.78 8.45
N SER A 57 -10.21 8.71 7.65
CA SER A 57 -9.36 9.75 7.05
C SER A 57 -8.72 10.65 8.13
N ILE A 58 -9.46 10.98 9.19
CA ILE A 58 -8.95 11.75 10.32
C ILE A 58 -7.82 11.01 11.04
N LEU A 59 -7.94 9.70 11.22
CA LEU A 59 -6.90 8.90 11.87
C LEU A 59 -5.67 8.67 10.96
N GLN A 60 -5.88 8.54 9.66
CA GLN A 60 -4.79 8.33 8.70
C GLN A 60 -3.91 9.58 8.53
N PHE A 61 -4.49 10.79 8.66
CA PHE A 61 -3.74 12.04 8.47
C PHE A 61 -2.53 12.18 9.42
N PRO A 62 -2.67 12.08 10.77
CA PRO A 62 -1.51 12.14 11.66
C PRO A 62 -0.53 10.98 11.43
N MET A 63 -1.02 9.82 11.01
CA MET A 63 -0.16 8.66 10.73
C MET A 63 0.67 8.85 9.46
N LEU A 64 0.15 9.58 8.47
CA LEU A 64 0.94 9.99 7.29
C LEU A 64 2.10 10.90 7.72
N LEU A 65 1.86 11.88 8.59
CA LEU A 65 2.89 12.78 9.11
C LEU A 65 3.94 12.03 9.95
N LEU A 66 3.49 11.10 10.79
CA LEU A 66 4.39 10.25 11.57
C LEU A 66 5.22 9.34 10.65
N GLY A 67 4.63 8.77 9.61
CA GLY A 67 5.32 7.98 8.59
C GLY A 67 6.41 8.79 7.89
N GLY A 68 6.16 10.05 7.54
CA GLY A 68 7.16 10.97 7.00
C GLY A 68 8.33 11.19 7.96
N LYS A 69 8.04 11.50 9.21
CA LYS A 69 9.08 11.69 10.25
C LYS A 69 9.90 10.42 10.49
N LEU A 70 9.26 9.25 10.49
CA LEU A 70 9.95 7.97 10.61
C LEU A 70 10.86 7.72 9.40
N ALA A 71 10.40 8.01 8.17
CA ALA A 71 11.16 7.86 6.94
C ALA A 71 12.46 8.70 6.93
N ASP A 72 12.45 9.86 7.62
CA ASP A 72 13.64 10.73 7.74
C ASP A 72 14.64 10.27 8.82
N THR A 73 14.17 9.54 9.83
CA THR A 73 14.97 9.19 11.01
C THR A 73 15.40 7.75 11.08
N MET A 74 14.65 6.86 10.45
CA MET A 74 14.84 5.40 10.53
C MET A 74 15.13 4.79 9.15
N ASN A 75 15.55 3.53 9.16
CA ASN A 75 15.76 2.79 7.92
C ASN A 75 14.43 2.52 7.20
N ARG A 76 14.24 3.10 6.03
CA ARG A 76 13.02 3.07 5.21
C ARG A 76 12.53 1.64 4.92
N LYS A 77 13.46 0.75 4.56
CA LYS A 77 13.15 -0.67 4.32
C LYS A 77 12.57 -1.35 5.56
N LYS A 78 13.09 -1.05 6.76
CA LYS A 78 12.56 -1.62 8.01
C LYS A 78 11.16 -1.11 8.32
N ILE A 79 10.90 0.19 8.06
CA ILE A 79 9.58 0.79 8.27
C ILE A 79 8.56 0.11 7.34
N ILE A 80 8.88 0.01 6.04
CA ILE A 80 8.03 -0.65 5.04
C ILE A 80 7.70 -2.07 5.50
N VAL A 81 8.72 -2.89 5.81
CA VAL A 81 8.52 -4.28 6.23
C VAL A 81 7.66 -4.37 7.50
N CYS A 82 7.91 -3.51 8.49
CA CYS A 82 7.15 -3.54 9.74
C CYS A 82 5.68 -3.16 9.52
N CYS A 83 5.41 -2.08 8.79
CA CYS A 83 4.05 -1.61 8.48
C CYS A 83 3.30 -2.64 7.64
N ASP A 84 3.94 -3.18 6.61
CA ASP A 84 3.35 -4.19 5.73
C ASP A 84 3.03 -5.48 6.48
N MET A 85 3.88 -5.93 7.41
CA MET A 85 3.58 -7.13 8.20
C MET A 85 2.32 -6.96 9.05
N VAL A 86 2.13 -5.79 9.68
CA VAL A 86 0.88 -5.51 10.42
C VAL A 86 -0.32 -5.48 9.48
N THR A 87 -0.17 -4.85 8.32
CA THR A 87 -1.19 -4.79 7.28
C THR A 87 -1.58 -6.18 6.77
N VAL A 88 -0.60 -7.02 6.44
CA VAL A 88 -0.78 -8.40 5.96
C VAL A 88 -1.51 -9.25 7.01
N ILE A 89 -1.05 -9.23 8.25
CA ILE A 89 -1.67 -9.99 9.35
C ILE A 89 -3.11 -9.55 9.53
N SER A 90 -3.39 -8.25 9.52
CA SER A 90 -4.74 -7.70 9.66
C SER A 90 -5.65 -8.16 8.52
N TYR A 91 -5.19 -8.14 7.26
CA TYR A 91 -5.98 -8.62 6.12
C TYR A 91 -6.23 -10.13 6.18
N ILE A 92 -5.23 -10.94 6.54
CA ILE A 92 -5.42 -12.39 6.67
C ILE A 92 -6.43 -12.71 7.75
N ILE A 93 -6.35 -12.05 8.91
CA ILE A 93 -7.32 -12.23 10.00
C ILE A 93 -8.73 -11.81 9.53
N CYS A 94 -8.88 -10.67 8.83
CA CYS A 94 -10.15 -10.26 8.26
C CYS A 94 -10.73 -11.28 7.27
N GLY A 95 -9.88 -11.96 6.50
CA GLY A 95 -10.29 -12.97 5.53
C GLY A 95 -10.72 -14.29 6.16
N LEU A 96 -10.21 -14.63 7.33
CA LEU A 96 -10.51 -15.87 8.05
C LEU A 96 -11.69 -15.74 9.03
N LEU A 97 -11.97 -14.53 9.52
CA LEU A 97 -13.07 -14.28 10.45
C LEU A 97 -14.36 -13.89 9.71
N PRO A 98 -15.53 -14.19 10.30
CA PRO A 98 -16.79 -13.65 9.79
C PRO A 98 -16.77 -12.12 9.82
N LEU A 99 -17.36 -11.52 8.79
CA LEU A 99 -17.43 -10.06 8.68
C LEU A 99 -18.24 -9.48 9.85
N SER A 100 -17.63 -8.59 10.60
CA SER A 100 -18.19 -8.01 11.82
C SER A 100 -17.57 -6.63 12.08
N GLY A 101 -18.01 -5.94 13.13
CA GLY A 101 -17.39 -4.70 13.58
C GLY A 101 -15.88 -4.84 13.87
N TYR A 102 -15.44 -6.00 14.36
CA TYR A 102 -14.02 -6.29 14.60
C TYR A 102 -13.22 -6.36 13.29
N SER A 103 -13.80 -6.94 12.23
CA SER A 103 -13.17 -6.97 10.90
C SER A 103 -12.97 -5.57 10.35
N ILE A 104 -13.91 -4.65 10.61
CA ILE A 104 -13.76 -3.24 10.23
C ILE A 104 -12.61 -2.61 11.02
N ALA A 105 -12.54 -2.81 12.32
CA ALA A 105 -11.45 -2.27 13.14
C ALA A 105 -10.07 -2.76 12.67
N LEU A 106 -9.94 -4.05 12.33
CA LEU A 106 -8.71 -4.61 11.75
C LEU A 106 -8.39 -4.03 10.37
N PHE A 107 -9.42 -3.83 9.54
CA PHE A 107 -9.24 -3.17 8.24
C PHE A 107 -8.76 -1.72 8.39
N TYR A 108 -9.29 -1.00 9.40
CA TYR A 108 -8.79 0.33 9.76
C TYR A 108 -7.33 0.30 10.19
N LEU A 109 -6.98 -0.66 11.05
CA LEU A 109 -5.60 -0.84 11.49
C LEU A 109 -4.67 -1.05 10.29
N ALA A 110 -5.05 -1.93 9.36
CA ALA A 110 -4.32 -2.15 8.11
C ALA A 110 -4.15 -0.84 7.33
N GLY A 111 -5.22 -0.06 7.16
CA GLY A 111 -5.19 1.22 6.44
C GLY A 111 -4.29 2.28 7.08
N VAL A 112 -4.27 2.34 8.41
CA VAL A 112 -3.40 3.24 9.19
C VAL A 112 -1.91 2.90 8.95
N PHE A 113 -1.55 1.63 9.04
CA PHE A 113 -0.17 1.21 8.81
C PHE A 113 0.24 1.33 7.33
N ALA A 114 -0.63 1.00 6.39
CA ALA A 114 -0.37 1.21 4.96
C ALA A 114 -0.16 2.71 4.63
N THR A 115 -0.91 3.61 5.27
CA THR A 115 -0.71 5.06 5.10
C THR A 115 0.63 5.52 5.66
N SER A 116 1.05 4.96 6.80
CA SER A 116 2.35 5.28 7.43
C SER A 116 3.55 4.79 6.63
N GLU A 117 3.39 3.72 5.85
CA GLU A 117 4.41 3.13 4.98
C GLU A 117 4.71 4.02 3.76
N GLY A 118 3.70 4.69 3.21
CA GLY A 118 3.76 5.45 1.96
C GLY A 118 4.97 6.39 1.84
N PRO A 119 5.21 7.31 2.80
CA PRO A 119 6.37 8.21 2.76
C PRO A 119 7.72 7.48 2.74
N SER A 120 7.82 6.33 3.44
CA SER A 120 9.04 5.51 3.44
C SER A 120 9.28 4.85 2.09
N TYR A 121 8.20 4.42 1.41
CA TYR A 121 8.27 3.86 0.08
C TYR A 121 8.72 4.92 -0.95
N ASP A 122 8.12 6.11 -0.92
CA ASP A 122 8.49 7.20 -1.80
C ASP A 122 9.94 7.65 -1.58
N ALA A 123 10.36 7.74 -0.33
CA ALA A 123 11.75 8.05 0.00
C ALA A 123 12.71 6.94 -0.47
N LEU A 124 12.30 5.67 -0.44
CA LEU A 124 13.10 4.56 -0.96
C LEU A 124 13.26 4.65 -2.49
N VAL A 125 12.21 5.03 -3.22
CA VAL A 125 12.27 5.29 -4.67
C VAL A 125 13.27 6.44 -4.97
N ALA A 126 13.22 7.51 -4.17
CA ALA A 126 14.17 8.62 -4.31
C ALA A 126 15.63 8.21 -4.08
N ASP A 127 15.87 7.35 -3.08
CA ASP A 127 17.23 6.87 -2.77
C ASP A 127 17.81 5.94 -3.82
N LEU A 128 16.97 5.21 -4.53
CA LEU A 128 17.35 4.25 -5.57
C LEU A 128 17.43 4.87 -6.97
N SER A 129 17.19 6.19 -7.08
CA SER A 129 17.20 6.95 -8.32
C SER A 129 18.13 8.16 -8.24
N ASP A 130 18.86 8.41 -9.33
CA ASP A 130 19.66 9.63 -9.47
C ASP A 130 18.77 10.84 -9.77
N SER A 131 19.32 12.06 -9.59
CA SER A 131 18.58 13.31 -9.86
C SER A 131 17.98 13.39 -11.26
N GLU A 132 18.66 12.86 -12.28
CA GLU A 132 18.17 12.84 -13.67
C GLU A 132 17.10 11.77 -13.95
N SER A 133 17.14 10.66 -13.22
CA SER A 133 16.25 9.51 -13.43
C SER A 133 15.07 9.48 -12.45
N ARG A 134 15.08 10.34 -11.42
CA ARG A 134 14.10 10.35 -10.33
C ARG A 134 12.65 10.55 -10.82
N GLU A 135 12.45 11.50 -11.71
CA GLU A 135 11.13 11.77 -12.30
C GLU A 135 10.60 10.53 -13.05
N LYS A 136 11.46 9.86 -13.82
CA LYS A 136 11.12 8.62 -14.54
C LYS A 136 10.82 7.48 -13.58
N ALA A 137 11.56 7.40 -12.47
CA ALA A 137 11.34 6.38 -11.44
C ALA A 137 9.96 6.55 -10.80
N TYR A 138 9.58 7.75 -10.37
CA TYR A 138 8.25 8.04 -9.83
C TYR A 138 7.15 7.81 -10.86
N SER A 139 7.35 8.27 -12.11
CA SER A 139 6.40 8.04 -13.20
C SER A 139 6.16 6.55 -13.43
N LEU A 140 7.20 5.73 -13.36
CA LEU A 140 7.08 4.27 -13.48
C LEU A 140 6.30 3.65 -12.31
N GLN A 141 6.56 4.10 -11.06
CA GLN A 141 5.80 3.65 -9.89
C GLN A 141 4.32 4.03 -10.00
N TYR A 142 4.03 5.25 -10.45
CA TYR A 142 2.66 5.70 -10.66
C TYR A 142 1.94 4.90 -11.75
N LEU A 143 2.65 4.57 -12.84
CA LEU A 143 2.14 3.68 -13.88
C LEU A 143 1.79 2.30 -13.31
N GLY A 144 2.68 1.72 -12.50
CA GLY A 144 2.43 0.43 -11.84
C GLY A 144 1.20 0.45 -10.93
N MET A 145 1.06 1.50 -10.13
CA MET A 145 -0.11 1.73 -9.28
C MET A 145 -1.40 1.81 -10.12
N THR A 146 -1.39 2.61 -11.18
CA THR A 146 -2.57 2.83 -12.01
C THR A 146 -2.99 1.56 -12.75
N LEU A 147 -2.03 0.80 -13.29
CA LEU A 147 -2.32 -0.49 -13.94
C LEU A 147 -3.01 -1.46 -12.98
N GLY A 148 -2.53 -1.54 -11.75
CA GLY A 148 -3.14 -2.37 -10.72
C GLY A 148 -4.55 -1.92 -10.35
N LEU A 149 -4.73 -0.61 -10.13
CA LEU A 149 -6.02 -0.02 -9.74
C LEU A 149 -7.10 -0.16 -10.82
N VAL A 150 -6.75 -0.21 -12.09
CA VAL A 150 -7.71 -0.46 -13.19
C VAL A 150 -8.26 -1.89 -13.13
N LEU A 151 -7.44 -2.87 -12.76
CA LEU A 151 -7.83 -4.28 -12.71
C LEU A 151 -8.50 -4.66 -11.38
N SER A 152 -8.11 -4.02 -10.28
CA SER A 152 -8.57 -4.33 -8.94
C SER A 152 -10.10 -4.33 -8.78
N PRO A 153 -10.88 -3.33 -9.21
CA PRO A 153 -12.33 -3.33 -9.04
C PRO A 153 -13.04 -4.48 -9.77
N THR A 154 -12.53 -4.88 -10.94
CA THR A 154 -13.08 -5.99 -11.70
C THR A 154 -12.91 -7.31 -10.94
N ILE A 155 -11.71 -7.60 -10.45
CA ILE A 155 -11.42 -8.79 -9.65
C ILE A 155 -12.24 -8.76 -8.34
N ALA A 156 -12.26 -7.59 -7.69
CA ALA A 156 -12.99 -7.38 -6.45
C ALA A 156 -14.50 -7.62 -6.62
N GLY A 157 -15.10 -7.18 -7.72
CA GLY A 157 -16.51 -7.39 -8.04
C GLY A 157 -16.89 -8.87 -8.12
N PHE A 158 -16.06 -9.70 -8.77
CA PHE A 158 -16.28 -11.15 -8.84
C PHE A 158 -16.24 -11.84 -7.46
N LEU A 159 -15.41 -11.33 -6.54
CA LEU A 159 -15.26 -11.93 -5.22
C LEU A 159 -16.28 -11.40 -4.19
N PHE A 160 -16.91 -10.26 -4.48
CA PHE A 160 -17.75 -9.54 -3.52
C PHE A 160 -18.94 -10.36 -3.01
N GLU A 161 -19.62 -11.07 -3.89
CA GLU A 161 -20.88 -11.77 -3.55
C GLU A 161 -20.63 -12.94 -2.59
N ASN A 162 -19.72 -13.86 -2.95
CA ASN A 162 -19.59 -15.16 -2.29
C ASN A 162 -18.20 -15.41 -1.68
N TYR A 163 -17.20 -14.62 -2.06
CA TYR A 163 -15.78 -14.88 -1.72
C TYR A 163 -15.08 -13.69 -1.09
N LEU A 164 -15.81 -12.87 -0.33
CA LEU A 164 -15.26 -11.64 0.26
C LEU A 164 -14.06 -11.93 1.18
N GLY A 165 -14.08 -13.01 1.96
CA GLY A 165 -12.94 -13.44 2.77
C GLY A 165 -11.70 -13.74 1.91
N LEU A 166 -11.89 -14.34 0.74
CA LEU A 166 -10.80 -14.57 -0.22
C LEU A 166 -10.22 -13.25 -0.76
N ALA A 167 -11.06 -12.22 -0.98
CA ALA A 167 -10.58 -10.90 -1.41
C ALA A 167 -9.64 -10.27 -0.36
N PHE A 168 -9.94 -10.40 0.93
CA PHE A 168 -9.04 -9.98 2.00
C PHE A 168 -7.73 -10.77 1.99
N ILE A 169 -7.78 -12.09 1.86
CA ILE A 169 -6.59 -12.95 1.82
C ILE A 169 -5.71 -12.60 0.61
N ILE A 170 -6.29 -12.42 -0.58
CA ILE A 170 -5.56 -12.02 -1.79
C ILE A 170 -4.88 -10.67 -1.58
N THR A 171 -5.56 -9.69 -0.97
CA THR A 171 -4.97 -8.39 -0.64
C THR A 171 -3.75 -8.56 0.27
N GLY A 172 -3.86 -9.39 1.31
CA GLY A 172 -2.75 -9.70 2.20
C GLY A 172 -1.57 -10.38 1.49
N ILE A 173 -1.86 -11.39 0.66
CA ILE A 173 -0.82 -12.12 -0.10
C ILE A 173 -0.12 -11.18 -1.11
N ALA A 174 -0.86 -10.32 -1.80
CA ALA A 174 -0.29 -9.36 -2.74
C ALA A 174 0.66 -8.37 -2.04
N THR A 175 0.25 -7.82 -0.89
CA THR A 175 1.10 -6.96 -0.06
C THR A 175 2.34 -7.72 0.42
N PHE A 176 2.18 -8.93 0.95
CA PHE A 176 3.29 -9.76 1.40
C PHE A 176 4.28 -10.07 0.26
N SER A 177 3.78 -10.39 -0.93
CA SER A 177 4.62 -10.67 -2.10
C SER A 177 5.47 -9.46 -2.49
N SER A 178 4.89 -8.26 -2.49
CA SER A 178 5.60 -7.00 -2.74
C SER A 178 6.68 -6.76 -1.68
N THR A 179 6.33 -6.91 -0.40
CA THR A 179 7.27 -6.75 0.71
C THR A 179 8.42 -7.76 0.63
N LEU A 180 8.12 -9.00 0.25
CA LEU A 180 9.13 -10.03 0.04
C LEU A 180 10.12 -9.65 -1.08
N LEU A 181 9.64 -9.08 -2.18
CA LEU A 181 10.51 -8.56 -3.23
C LEU A 181 11.45 -7.45 -2.70
N ILE A 182 10.94 -6.55 -1.86
CA ILE A 182 11.75 -5.51 -1.22
C ILE A 182 12.79 -6.13 -0.29
N ILE A 183 12.42 -7.12 0.52
CA ILE A 183 13.33 -7.80 1.45
C ILE A 183 14.48 -8.47 0.70
N LEU A 184 14.18 -9.19 -0.37
CA LEU A 184 15.14 -10.03 -1.06
C LEU A 184 16.05 -9.24 -2.01
N PHE A 185 15.51 -8.26 -2.71
CA PHE A 185 16.19 -7.66 -3.85
C PHE A 185 16.59 -6.19 -3.65
N VAL A 186 15.97 -5.46 -2.75
CA VAL A 186 16.35 -4.06 -2.48
C VAL A 186 17.43 -4.03 -1.42
N LYS A 187 18.60 -3.49 -1.78
CA LYS A 187 19.72 -3.34 -0.85
C LYS A 187 19.36 -2.37 0.28
N GLN A 188 19.89 -2.65 1.46
CA GLN A 188 19.70 -1.80 2.61
C GLN A 188 20.58 -0.54 2.47
N LEU A 189 19.97 0.61 2.14
CA LEU A 189 20.67 1.88 2.09
C LEU A 189 20.82 2.42 3.53
N ARG A 190 22.03 2.88 3.87
CA ARG A 190 22.24 3.61 5.14
C ARG A 190 21.60 4.98 5.03
N VAL A 191 20.78 5.34 5.99
CA VAL A 191 20.29 6.70 6.16
C VAL A 191 21.50 7.55 6.58
N GLU A 192 22.06 8.35 5.66
CA GLU A 192 22.98 9.42 6.06
C GLU A 192 22.17 10.44 6.86
N LYS A 193 22.44 10.51 8.17
CA LYS A 193 21.89 11.57 9.02
C LYS A 193 22.34 12.90 8.43
N LYS A 194 21.46 13.63 7.75
CA LYS A 194 21.69 15.04 7.47
C LYS A 194 21.94 15.70 8.82
N LYS A 195 23.20 16.13 9.07
CA LYS A 195 23.49 17.05 10.17
C LYS A 195 22.66 18.30 9.89
N VAL A 196 21.64 18.52 10.73
CA VAL A 196 20.99 19.82 10.82
C VAL A 196 22.07 20.76 11.29
N SER A 197 22.61 21.57 10.39
CA SER A 197 23.42 22.74 10.75
C SER A 197 22.47 23.71 11.44
N GLU A 198 22.65 23.86 12.74
CA GLU A 198 22.08 24.94 13.53
C GLU A 198 22.44 26.31 12.92
#